data_a78236885f34dc86e0dd92d499c5ca00
#
_entry.id   a78236885f34dc86e0dd92d499c5ca00
#
_cell.length_a   1.000
_cell.length_b   1.000
_cell.length_c   1.000
_cell.angle_alpha   90.00
_cell.angle_beta   90.00
_cell.angle_gamma   90.00
#
_symmetry.space_group_name_H-M   'P 1'
#
loop_
_entity.id
_entity.type
_entity.pdbx_description
1 polymer ?
#
loop_
_entity_poly.entity_id
_entity_poly.type
_entity_poly.pdbx_seq_one_letter_code
_entity_poly.pdbx_strand_id
1 'polypeptide(L)'
;AVNPLGYALKSAVQAESLIPPSALVQPGSDDYLAMFIKPESVIYPFTLDDNDSYLLQNLVAGQGVDIYLSYGLDAESNDVVSPARSIRDSRMKALMLNKRVLAVKPATTVKKNGVEIVERGSQVVVELQHYEVKMLKELQDKTARVFLFPAVAKMRASDAIKNSILPEKEA
;
A
#
# COMPACT_ATOMS: atom_id res chain seq x y z
N ALA A 1 -2.80 6.89 28.95
CA ALA A 1 -2.53 8.02 28.06
C ALA A 1 -2.52 7.48 26.63
N VAL A 2 -3.33 8.07 25.76
CA VAL A 2 -3.36 7.70 24.35
C VAL A 2 -2.13 8.32 23.68
N ASN A 3 -1.34 7.52 22.96
CA ASN A 3 -0.26 8.05 22.14
C ASN A 3 -0.88 8.73 20.91
N PRO A 4 -0.77 10.05 20.73
CA PRO A 4 -1.44 10.77 19.65
C PRO A 4 -0.74 10.64 18.29
N LEU A 5 0.37 9.92 18.21
CA LEU A 5 1.10 9.72 16.95
C LEU A 5 0.21 9.06 15.90
N GLY A 6 0.08 9.71 14.76
CA GLY A 6 -0.74 9.25 13.65
C GLY A 6 -2.22 9.67 13.73
N TYR A 7 -2.70 10.21 14.86
CA TYR A 7 -4.05 10.74 14.97
C TYR A 7 -4.20 12.04 14.19
N ALA A 8 -5.39 12.28 13.69
CA ALA A 8 -5.77 13.56 13.09
C ALA A 8 -6.52 14.44 14.07
N LEU A 9 -6.43 15.76 13.91
CA LEU A 9 -7.23 16.72 14.65
C LEU A 9 -8.54 16.99 13.91
N LYS A 10 -9.67 16.80 14.57
CA LYS A 10 -11.02 17.08 14.03
C LYS A 10 -11.31 18.57 13.95
N SER A 11 -10.69 19.36 14.82
CA SER A 11 -10.87 20.82 14.91
C SER A 11 -9.59 21.50 15.34
N ALA A 12 -9.48 22.79 15.08
CA ALA A 12 -8.37 23.59 15.57
C ALA A 12 -8.33 23.60 17.10
N VAL A 13 -7.13 23.46 17.64
CA VAL A 13 -6.85 23.52 19.08
C VAL A 13 -5.94 24.72 19.32
N GLN A 14 -6.17 25.44 20.41
CA GLN A 14 -5.29 26.58 20.76
C GLN A 14 -3.87 26.10 21.04
N ALA A 15 -2.90 26.91 20.63
CA ALA A 15 -1.50 26.65 20.93
C ALA A 15 -1.31 26.53 22.46
N GLU A 16 -0.41 25.63 22.86
CA GLU A 16 -0.06 25.36 24.27
C GLU A 16 -1.20 24.82 25.16
N SER A 17 -2.37 24.49 24.59
CA SER A 17 -3.44 23.83 25.31
C SER A 17 -3.34 22.30 25.21
N LEU A 18 -3.88 21.61 26.24
CA LEU A 18 -4.03 20.16 26.19
C LEU A 18 -5.03 19.78 25.09
N ILE A 19 -4.66 18.82 24.25
CA ILE A 19 -5.54 18.29 23.22
C ILE A 19 -6.56 17.36 23.87
N PRO A 20 -7.84 17.69 23.86
CA PRO A 20 -8.85 16.80 24.42
C PRO A 20 -8.98 15.54 23.54
N PRO A 21 -9.19 14.36 24.12
CA PRO A 21 -9.37 13.12 23.36
C PRO A 21 -10.49 13.19 22.31
N SER A 22 -11.52 13.97 22.55
CA SER A 22 -12.62 14.19 21.61
C SER A 22 -12.25 14.96 20.34
N ALA A 23 -11.12 15.68 20.36
CA ALA A 23 -10.57 16.37 19.19
C ALA A 23 -9.68 15.47 18.33
N LEU A 24 -9.36 14.26 18.79
CA LEU A 24 -8.51 13.29 18.10
C LEU A 24 -9.35 12.30 17.31
N VAL A 25 -8.96 12.08 16.06
CA VAL A 25 -9.55 11.06 15.19
C VAL A 25 -8.55 9.93 15.02
N GLN A 26 -8.99 8.72 15.36
CA GLN A 26 -8.14 7.54 15.34
C GLN A 26 -7.77 7.16 13.89
N PRO A 27 -6.52 6.83 13.62
CA PRO A 27 -6.10 6.31 12.32
C PRO A 27 -6.92 5.07 11.91
N GLY A 28 -7.37 5.06 10.65
CA GLY A 28 -8.14 3.96 10.09
C GLY A 28 -9.64 3.95 10.44
N SER A 29 -10.15 4.89 11.24
CA SER A 29 -11.58 5.10 11.42
C SER A 29 -12.22 5.73 10.18
N ASP A 30 -13.53 5.58 10.04
CA ASP A 30 -14.26 6.16 8.90
C ASP A 30 -14.11 7.69 8.85
N ASP A 31 -14.15 8.36 10.01
CA ASP A 31 -13.90 9.79 10.12
C ASP A 31 -12.48 10.16 9.65
N TYR A 32 -11.48 9.36 10.00
CA TYR A 32 -10.10 9.56 9.56
C TYR A 32 -9.98 9.44 8.04
N LEU A 33 -10.56 8.41 7.46
CA LEU A 33 -10.58 8.20 6.02
C LEU A 33 -11.26 9.38 5.30
N ALA A 34 -12.40 9.83 5.80
CA ALA A 34 -13.15 10.95 5.25
C ALA A 34 -12.36 12.27 5.25
N MET A 35 -11.53 12.50 6.29
CA MET A 35 -10.70 13.72 6.40
C MET A 35 -9.56 13.77 5.39
N PHE A 36 -9.03 12.64 4.99
CA PHE A 36 -7.83 12.56 4.13
C PHE A 36 -8.12 12.28 2.66
N ILE A 37 -9.36 11.96 2.32
CA ILE A 37 -9.76 11.78 0.93
C ILE A 37 -9.77 13.14 0.24
N LYS A 38 -8.93 13.29 -0.77
CA LYS A 38 -9.01 14.43 -1.68
C LYS A 38 -10.12 14.19 -2.71
N PRO A 39 -10.74 15.25 -3.26
CA PRO A 39 -11.88 15.12 -4.18
C PRO A 39 -11.64 14.18 -5.38
N GLU A 40 -10.38 14.04 -5.81
CA GLU A 40 -10.00 13.19 -6.95
C GLU A 40 -9.32 11.89 -6.54
N SER A 41 -9.32 11.59 -5.25
CA SER A 41 -8.68 10.38 -4.70
C SER A 41 -9.68 9.26 -4.52
N VAL A 42 -9.16 8.05 -4.62
CA VAL A 42 -9.87 6.80 -4.43
C VAL A 42 -9.24 6.04 -3.27
N ILE A 43 -10.06 5.46 -2.44
CA ILE A 43 -9.63 4.49 -1.42
C ILE A 43 -9.47 3.14 -2.11
N TYR A 44 -8.24 2.64 -2.13
CA TYR A 44 -7.95 1.35 -2.75
C TYR A 44 -7.42 0.34 -1.72
N PRO A 45 -8.13 -0.75 -1.46
CA PRO A 45 -7.67 -1.81 -0.57
C PRO A 45 -6.81 -2.81 -1.34
N PHE A 46 -5.57 -2.98 -0.91
CA PHE A 46 -4.74 -4.10 -1.32
C PHE A 46 -4.93 -5.25 -0.35
N THR A 47 -5.37 -6.39 -0.85
CA THR A 47 -5.41 -7.62 -0.06
C THR A 47 -4.02 -8.22 -0.03
N LEU A 48 -3.54 -8.55 1.17
CA LEU A 48 -2.23 -9.13 1.39
C LEU A 48 -2.31 -10.65 1.40
N ASP A 49 -1.36 -11.28 0.75
CA ASP A 49 -1.10 -12.71 0.89
C ASP A 49 -0.43 -12.98 2.26
N ASP A 50 -0.47 -14.21 2.71
CA ASP A 50 0.12 -14.61 4.00
C ASP A 50 1.60 -14.25 4.09
N ASN A 51 2.33 -14.33 2.97
CA ASN A 51 3.74 -13.97 2.88
C ASN A 51 4.01 -12.47 3.09
N ASP A 52 3.01 -11.64 2.85
CA ASP A 52 3.11 -10.17 2.99
C ASP A 52 2.54 -9.67 4.32
N SER A 53 2.14 -10.58 5.22
CA SER A 53 1.57 -10.24 6.52
C SER A 53 2.49 -9.43 7.43
N TYR A 54 3.81 -9.45 7.19
CA TYR A 54 4.78 -8.60 7.89
C TYR A 54 4.49 -7.11 7.73
N LEU A 55 3.83 -6.70 6.64
CA LEU A 55 3.44 -5.31 6.41
C LEU A 55 2.48 -4.78 7.47
N LEU A 56 1.64 -5.67 8.04
CA LEU A 56 0.71 -5.29 9.11
C LEU A 56 1.41 -4.77 10.36
N GLN A 57 2.63 -5.23 10.62
CA GLN A 57 3.44 -4.83 11.77
C GLN A 57 4.30 -3.60 11.49
N ASN A 58 4.60 -3.34 10.23
CA ASN A 58 5.55 -2.32 9.80
C ASN A 58 4.91 -1.09 9.14
N LEU A 59 3.62 -1.16 8.86
CA LEU A 59 2.87 -0.03 8.29
C LEU A 59 1.84 0.50 9.28
N VAL A 60 1.75 1.81 9.36
CA VAL A 60 0.70 2.52 10.09
C VAL A 60 0.07 3.57 9.18
N ALA A 61 -1.19 3.92 9.48
CA ALA A 61 -1.88 4.99 8.78
C ALA A 61 -1.07 6.30 8.81
N GLY A 62 -1.04 7.01 7.70
CA GLY A 62 -0.26 8.23 7.52
C GLY A 62 1.15 8.01 6.96
N GLN A 63 1.68 6.80 7.00
CA GLN A 63 2.95 6.48 6.35
C GLN A 63 2.79 6.29 4.85
N GLY A 64 3.92 6.33 4.13
CA GLY A 64 3.98 6.03 2.71
C GLY A 64 4.23 4.55 2.43
N VAL A 65 3.72 4.09 1.32
CA VAL A 65 3.99 2.78 0.76
C VAL A 65 4.40 2.91 -0.70
N ASP A 66 5.35 2.10 -1.13
CA ASP A 66 5.77 1.97 -2.51
C ASP A 66 5.10 0.76 -3.13
N ILE A 67 4.61 0.90 -4.34
CA ILE A 67 3.90 -0.14 -5.08
C ILE A 67 4.77 -0.56 -6.26
N TYR A 68 5.13 -1.83 -6.28
CA TYR A 68 5.97 -2.45 -7.30
C TYR A 68 5.19 -3.47 -8.11
N LEU A 69 5.57 -3.60 -9.37
CA LEU A 69 5.06 -4.60 -10.29
C LEU A 69 6.12 -5.66 -10.52
N SER A 70 5.77 -6.92 -10.33
CA SER A 70 6.59 -8.06 -10.74
C SER A 70 5.98 -8.71 -11.97
N TYR A 71 6.81 -8.99 -12.96
CA TYR A 71 6.41 -9.61 -14.22
C TYR A 71 7.57 -10.44 -14.77
N GLY A 72 7.28 -11.33 -15.72
CA GLY A 72 8.28 -12.04 -16.51
C GLY A 72 8.44 -11.42 -17.88
N LEU A 73 9.62 -11.57 -18.45
CA LEU A 73 9.86 -11.36 -19.88
C LEU A 73 10.19 -12.69 -20.52
N ASP A 74 9.58 -12.99 -21.66
CA ASP A 74 10.00 -14.11 -22.49
C ASP A 74 11.32 -13.78 -23.16
N ALA A 75 12.33 -14.65 -23.01
CA ALA A 75 13.67 -14.39 -23.49
C ALA A 75 13.76 -14.37 -25.02
N GLU A 76 12.82 -15.02 -25.72
CA GLU A 76 12.82 -15.13 -27.17
C GLU A 76 12.03 -14.03 -27.86
N SER A 77 10.86 -13.67 -27.28
CA SER A 77 9.96 -12.70 -27.88
C SER A 77 9.99 -11.32 -27.22
N ASN A 78 10.62 -11.18 -26.04
CA ASN A 78 10.51 -10.02 -25.16
C ASN A 78 9.09 -9.67 -24.71
N ASP A 79 8.16 -10.60 -24.87
CA ASP A 79 6.80 -10.41 -24.41
C ASP A 79 6.71 -10.54 -22.89
N VAL A 80 5.81 -9.75 -22.30
CA VAL A 80 5.51 -9.86 -20.88
C VAL A 80 4.76 -11.15 -20.63
N VAL A 81 5.35 -12.03 -19.83
CA VAL A 81 4.73 -13.25 -19.37
C VAL A 81 4.55 -13.23 -17.85
N SER A 82 3.47 -13.78 -17.40
CA SER A 82 3.21 -13.88 -15.97
C SER A 82 2.59 -15.24 -15.64
N PRO A 83 3.04 -15.85 -14.56
CA PRO A 83 4.25 -15.51 -13.79
C PRO A 83 5.53 -15.74 -14.58
N ALA A 84 6.64 -15.14 -14.13
CA ALA A 84 7.95 -15.39 -14.71
C ALA A 84 8.26 -16.90 -14.67
N ARG A 85 8.70 -17.45 -15.80
CA ARG A 85 9.00 -18.89 -15.92
C ARG A 85 10.26 -19.28 -15.17
N SER A 86 11.16 -18.32 -14.95
CA SER A 86 12.38 -18.53 -14.19
C SER A 86 12.79 -17.25 -13.45
N ILE A 87 13.72 -17.38 -12.50
CA ILE A 87 14.27 -16.21 -11.79
C ILE A 87 14.99 -15.27 -12.78
N ARG A 88 15.58 -15.80 -13.83
CA ARG A 88 16.30 -15.01 -14.85
C ARG A 88 15.35 -14.11 -15.66
N ASP A 89 14.12 -14.57 -15.84
CA ASP A 89 13.09 -13.85 -16.62
C ASP A 89 12.26 -12.93 -15.74
N SER A 90 12.46 -12.96 -14.42
CA SER A 90 11.76 -12.10 -13.46
C SER A 90 12.24 -10.67 -13.54
N ARG A 91 11.30 -9.75 -13.56
CA ARG A 91 11.54 -8.30 -13.52
C ARG A 91 10.67 -7.67 -12.45
N MET A 92 11.18 -6.60 -11.86
CA MET A 92 10.45 -5.80 -10.89
C MET A 92 10.59 -4.33 -11.26
N LYS A 93 9.50 -3.61 -11.27
CA LYS A 93 9.46 -2.19 -11.60
C LYS A 93 8.65 -1.42 -10.55
N ALA A 94 9.17 -0.28 -10.12
CA ALA A 94 8.40 0.65 -9.31
C ALA A 94 7.23 1.21 -10.15
N LEU A 95 6.01 1.05 -9.65
CA LEU A 95 4.80 1.51 -10.31
C LEU A 95 4.35 2.87 -9.76
N MET A 96 4.31 2.96 -8.44
CA MET A 96 3.93 4.16 -7.70
C MET A 96 4.79 4.26 -6.45
N LEU A 97 5.20 5.46 -6.10
CA LEU A 97 6.05 5.71 -4.94
C LEU A 97 5.36 6.58 -3.91
N ASN A 98 5.65 6.30 -2.66
CA ASN A 98 5.23 7.09 -1.51
C ASN A 98 3.72 7.40 -1.48
N LYS A 99 2.90 6.39 -1.70
CA LYS A 99 1.45 6.52 -1.59
C LYS A 99 1.03 6.45 -0.12
N ARG A 100 0.10 7.31 0.26
CA ARG A 100 -0.35 7.37 1.65
C ARG A 100 -1.16 6.15 2.04
N VAL A 101 -0.79 5.53 3.14
CA VAL A 101 -1.58 4.49 3.81
C VAL A 101 -2.66 5.16 4.64
N LEU A 102 -3.91 4.82 4.38
CA LEU A 102 -5.07 5.34 5.10
C LEU A 102 -5.46 4.44 6.26
N ALA A 103 -5.32 3.13 6.09
CA ALA A 103 -5.62 2.14 7.12
C ALA A 103 -4.84 0.85 6.88
N VAL A 104 -4.57 0.13 7.95
CA VAL A 104 -4.06 -1.24 7.94
C VAL A 104 -5.06 -2.10 8.68
N LYS A 105 -5.67 -3.06 7.99
CA LYS A 105 -6.75 -3.89 8.52
C LYS A 105 -6.28 -5.33 8.61
N PRO A 106 -6.28 -5.94 9.82
CA PRO A 106 -5.98 -7.36 9.96
C PRO A 106 -7.06 -8.22 9.31
N ALA A 107 -6.72 -9.48 9.05
CA ALA A 107 -7.70 -10.46 8.58
C ALA A 107 -8.84 -10.61 9.59
N THR A 108 -10.05 -10.82 9.08
CA THR A 108 -11.21 -11.15 9.89
C THR A 108 -11.55 -12.61 9.70
N THR A 109 -11.82 -13.30 10.82
CA THR A 109 -12.23 -14.70 10.84
C THR A 109 -13.62 -14.83 11.44
N VAL A 110 -14.37 -15.81 10.94
CA VAL A 110 -15.66 -16.21 11.49
C VAL A 110 -15.63 -17.69 11.84
N LYS A 111 -16.29 -18.07 12.92
CA LYS A 111 -16.46 -19.47 13.29
C LYS A 111 -17.73 -20.02 12.61
N LYS A 112 -17.54 -21.00 11.72
CA LYS A 112 -18.63 -21.79 11.16
C LYS A 112 -18.43 -23.26 11.54
N ASN A 113 -19.41 -23.84 12.23
CA ASN A 113 -19.35 -25.24 12.67
C ASN A 113 -18.12 -25.59 13.50
N GLY A 114 -17.65 -24.65 14.35
CA GLY A 114 -16.47 -24.85 15.19
C GLY A 114 -15.11 -24.65 14.47
N VAL A 115 -15.13 -24.40 13.18
CA VAL A 115 -13.91 -24.12 12.39
C VAL A 115 -13.77 -22.62 12.14
N GLU A 116 -12.58 -22.09 12.37
CA GLU A 116 -12.27 -20.71 11.97
C GLU A 116 -12.06 -20.62 10.46
N ILE A 117 -12.83 -19.77 9.82
CA ILE A 117 -12.75 -19.48 8.39
C ILE A 117 -12.39 -18.01 8.21
N VAL A 118 -11.38 -17.74 7.38
CA VAL A 118 -11.02 -16.35 7.01
C VAL A 118 -12.14 -15.80 6.14
N GLU A 119 -12.86 -14.80 6.66
CA GLU A 119 -13.91 -14.10 5.92
C GLU A 119 -13.33 -13.03 5.00
N ARG A 120 -12.33 -12.33 5.50
CA ARG A 120 -11.60 -11.29 4.75
C ARG A 120 -10.12 -11.35 5.10
N GLY A 121 -9.25 -11.41 4.09
CA GLY A 121 -7.81 -11.31 4.28
C GLY A 121 -7.37 -9.95 4.83
N SER A 122 -6.14 -9.88 5.30
CA SER A 122 -5.50 -8.63 5.71
C SER A 122 -5.46 -7.63 4.56
N GLN A 123 -5.63 -6.34 4.85
CA GLN A 123 -5.65 -5.30 3.84
C GLN A 123 -4.79 -4.10 4.25
N VAL A 124 -4.12 -3.52 3.27
CA VAL A 124 -3.53 -2.18 3.34
C VAL A 124 -4.36 -1.27 2.46
N VAL A 125 -4.98 -0.26 3.05
CA VAL A 125 -5.84 0.69 2.36
C VAL A 125 -5.02 1.92 2.01
N VAL A 126 -4.96 2.25 0.73
CA VAL A 126 -4.07 3.29 0.18
C VAL A 126 -4.89 4.34 -0.56
N GLU A 127 -4.45 5.60 -0.47
CA GLU A 127 -5.01 6.70 -1.26
C GLU A 127 -4.36 6.70 -2.64
N LEU A 128 -5.17 6.52 -3.68
CA LEU A 128 -4.75 6.54 -5.08
C LEU A 128 -5.58 7.54 -5.88
N GLN A 129 -5.08 7.93 -7.04
CA GLN A 129 -5.84 8.70 -8.01
C GLN A 129 -6.59 7.76 -8.97
N HIS A 130 -7.64 8.27 -9.62
CA HIS A 130 -8.46 7.46 -10.53
C HIS A 130 -7.66 6.80 -11.65
N TYR A 131 -6.70 7.53 -12.25
CA TYR A 131 -5.87 6.98 -13.31
C TYR A 131 -4.93 5.87 -12.82
N GLU A 132 -4.47 5.96 -11.55
CA GLU A 132 -3.64 4.94 -10.92
C GLU A 132 -4.42 3.66 -10.68
N VAL A 133 -5.68 3.77 -10.25
CA VAL A 133 -6.57 2.61 -10.10
C VAL A 133 -6.85 1.95 -11.44
N LYS A 134 -7.11 2.75 -12.48
CA LYS A 134 -7.29 2.23 -13.84
C LYS A 134 -6.07 1.43 -14.30
N MET A 135 -4.87 2.00 -14.10
CA MET A 135 -3.61 1.34 -14.44
C MET A 135 -3.45 0.01 -13.69
N LEU A 136 -3.75 -0.03 -12.39
CA LEU A 136 -3.69 -1.26 -11.59
C LEU A 136 -4.66 -2.33 -12.11
N LYS A 137 -5.86 -1.95 -12.49
CA LYS A 137 -6.86 -2.89 -13.06
C LYS A 137 -6.38 -3.48 -14.37
N GLU A 138 -5.86 -2.66 -15.26
CA GLU A 138 -5.32 -3.12 -16.54
C GLU A 138 -4.13 -4.08 -16.37
N LEU A 139 -3.30 -3.86 -15.33
CA LEU A 139 -2.18 -4.74 -15.02
C LEU A 139 -2.63 -6.05 -14.37
N GLN A 140 -3.64 -6.02 -13.52
CA GLN A 140 -4.20 -7.23 -12.91
C GLN A 140 -4.79 -8.17 -13.96
N ASP A 141 -5.43 -7.63 -14.98
CA ASP A 141 -5.98 -8.42 -16.10
C ASP A 141 -4.87 -9.14 -16.89
N LYS A 142 -3.64 -8.64 -16.83
CA LYS A 142 -2.45 -9.24 -17.45
C LYS A 142 -1.68 -10.17 -16.51
N THR A 143 -2.29 -10.58 -15.39
CA THR A 143 -1.72 -11.48 -14.38
C THR A 143 -0.40 -11.01 -13.76
N ALA A 144 -0.05 -9.74 -13.88
CA ALA A 144 1.09 -9.17 -13.21
C ALA A 144 0.88 -9.10 -11.70
N ARG A 145 1.90 -9.42 -10.91
CA ARG A 145 1.86 -9.38 -9.46
C ARG A 145 2.24 -8.01 -8.94
N VAL A 146 1.44 -7.49 -8.00
CA VAL A 146 1.70 -6.22 -7.34
C VAL A 146 2.21 -6.48 -5.93
N PHE A 147 3.30 -5.82 -5.56
CA PHE A 147 3.91 -5.87 -4.24
C PHE A 147 3.91 -4.50 -3.59
N LEU A 148 3.75 -4.49 -2.27
CA LEU A 148 3.82 -3.31 -1.43
C LEU A 148 5.07 -3.36 -0.57
N PHE A 149 5.76 -2.22 -0.47
CA PHE A 149 6.88 -2.04 0.44
C PHE A 149 6.70 -0.75 1.23
N PRO A 150 7.05 -0.72 2.53
CA PRO A 150 7.07 0.53 3.28
C PRO A 150 7.98 1.54 2.57
N ALA A 151 7.47 2.74 2.31
CA ALA A 151 8.30 3.79 1.75
C ALA A 151 9.35 4.24 2.78
N VAL A 152 10.60 4.37 2.33
CA VAL A 152 11.66 4.87 3.21
C VAL A 152 11.51 6.37 3.35
N ALA A 153 11.26 6.85 4.58
CA ALA A 153 10.90 8.23 4.90
C ALA A 153 11.88 9.31 4.40
N LYS A 154 13.06 8.92 3.93
CA LYS A 154 14.11 9.83 3.45
C LYS A 154 14.47 9.64 1.98
N MET A 155 13.87 8.68 1.28
CA MET A 155 14.12 8.54 -0.15
C MET A 155 13.38 9.62 -0.92
N ARG A 156 14.12 10.48 -1.60
CA ARG A 156 13.55 11.33 -2.65
C ARG A 156 13.14 10.43 -3.81
N ALA A 157 12.10 10.82 -4.54
CA ALA A 157 11.64 10.07 -5.72
C ALA A 157 12.79 9.80 -6.72
N SER A 158 13.77 10.73 -6.82
CA SER A 158 14.98 10.57 -7.61
C SER A 158 15.90 9.44 -7.14
N ASP A 159 15.93 9.18 -5.83
CA ASP A 159 16.82 8.16 -5.25
C ASP A 159 16.18 6.78 -5.37
N ALA A 160 14.86 6.70 -5.32
CA ALA A 160 14.12 5.46 -5.55
C ALA A 160 14.30 4.97 -7.00
N ILE A 161 14.35 5.87 -7.97
CA ILE A 161 14.62 5.53 -9.38
C ILE A 161 16.05 5.03 -9.56
N LYS A 162 17.03 5.62 -8.85
CA LYS A 162 18.44 5.20 -8.91
C LYS A 162 18.69 3.84 -8.25
N ASN A 163 17.89 3.52 -7.22
CA ASN A 163 17.98 2.25 -6.48
C ASN A 163 17.00 1.20 -7.00
N SER A 164 16.13 1.53 -7.96
CA SER A 164 15.39 0.52 -8.68
C SER A 164 16.40 -0.37 -9.40
N ILE A 165 16.33 -1.67 -9.16
CA ILE A 165 17.16 -2.67 -9.83
C ILE A 165 16.70 -2.77 -11.30
N LEU A 166 16.85 -1.69 -12.01
CA LEU A 166 16.94 -1.77 -13.46
C LEU A 166 18.38 -2.14 -13.72
N PRO A 167 18.67 -3.27 -14.39
CA PRO A 167 20.01 -3.51 -14.87
C PRO A 167 20.38 -2.29 -15.72
N GLU A 168 21.44 -1.59 -15.32
CA GLU A 168 22.09 -0.67 -16.25
C GLU A 168 22.23 -1.42 -17.55
N LYS A 169 21.70 -0.87 -18.62
CA LYS A 169 22.09 -1.30 -19.94
C LYS A 169 23.59 -1.06 -19.99
N GLU A 170 24.35 -2.11 -19.78
CA GLU A 170 25.72 -2.10 -20.24
C GLU A 170 25.68 -1.78 -21.72
N ALA A 171 26.24 -0.65 -22.01
CA ALA A 171 26.44 -0.19 -23.36
C ALA A 171 27.35 -1.16 -24.12
#